data_22a615f502eeb1f043c77e57264f67f5
#
_entry.id   22a615f502eeb1f043c77e57264f67f5
#
_cell.length_a   1.000
_cell.length_b   1.000
_cell.length_c   1.000
_cell.angle_alpha   90.00
_cell.angle_beta   90.00
_cell.angle_gamma   90.00
#
_symmetry.space_group_name_H-M   'P 1'
#
loop_
_entity.id
_entity.type
_entity.pdbx_description
1 polymer ?
#
loop_
_entity_poly.entity_id
_entity_poly.type
_entity_poly.pdbx_seq_one_letter_code
_entity_poly.pdbx_strand_id
1 'polypeptide(L)'
;MRAITALSKGETPGPENSIGKLVAGATMQELATFALDLQGQAGVVWDQSSPQDGRFQALLMRSPATRIEGGSDEILRNIIGERVLGLPKEPGIDSKSPFRDLAK
;
A
#
# COMPACT_ATOMS: atom_id res chain seq x y z
N MET A 1 7.21 2.87 15.23
CA MET A 1 7.35 3.13 16.68
C MET A 1 6.13 3.87 17.27
N ARG A 2 5.69 5.04 16.76
CA ARG A 2 4.54 5.80 17.33
C ARG A 2 3.25 4.96 17.48
N ALA A 3 2.88 4.17 16.46
CA ALA A 3 1.69 3.33 16.51
C ALA A 3 1.74 2.28 17.62
N ILE A 4 2.88 1.62 17.80
CA ILE A 4 3.06 0.62 18.88
C ILE A 4 2.99 1.30 20.24
N THR A 5 3.58 2.49 20.38
CA THR A 5 3.51 3.27 21.61
C THR A 5 2.06 3.69 21.93
N ALA A 6 1.28 4.12 20.94
CA ALA A 6 -0.13 4.45 21.13
C ALA A 6 -0.93 3.23 21.58
N LEU A 7 -0.75 2.08 20.89
CA LEU A 7 -1.40 0.83 21.28
C LEU A 7 -1.03 0.37 22.70
N SER A 8 0.24 0.49 23.10
CA SER A 8 0.69 0.14 24.46
C SER A 8 0.09 1.03 25.54
N LYS A 9 -0.37 2.22 25.18
CA LYS A 9 -1.07 3.17 26.08
C LYS A 9 -2.60 3.04 26.01
N GLY A 10 -3.12 2.09 25.22
CA GLY A 10 -4.57 1.94 25.02
C GLY A 10 -5.17 3.00 24.09
N GLU A 11 -4.32 3.75 23.35
CA GLU A 11 -4.74 4.76 22.39
C GLU A 11 -4.93 4.13 20.98
N THR A 12 -5.76 4.73 20.16
CA THR A 12 -5.89 4.31 18.76
C THR A 12 -4.75 4.90 17.93
N PRO A 13 -4.02 4.10 17.11
CA PRO A 13 -2.99 4.60 16.22
C PRO A 13 -3.55 5.68 15.28
N GLY A 14 -2.80 6.74 15.10
CA GLY A 14 -3.21 7.86 14.25
C GLY A 14 -3.08 7.59 12.74
N PRO A 15 -3.47 8.58 11.90
CA PRO A 15 -3.46 8.47 10.44
C PRO A 15 -2.04 8.33 9.86
N GLU A 16 -0.99 8.59 10.64
CA GLU A 16 0.41 8.41 10.24
C GLU A 16 0.75 6.95 9.87
N ASN A 17 -0.04 5.98 10.31
CA ASN A 17 0.11 4.59 9.88
C ASN A 17 -0.06 4.40 8.36
N SER A 18 -0.82 5.29 7.71
CA SER A 18 -0.98 5.31 6.26
C SER A 18 0.35 5.53 5.53
N ILE A 19 1.28 6.28 6.12
CA ILE A 19 2.62 6.50 5.57
C ILE A 19 3.38 5.18 5.52
N GLY A 20 3.36 4.42 6.62
CA GLY A 20 4.05 3.14 6.70
C GLY A 20 3.52 2.14 5.66
N LYS A 21 2.20 2.06 5.50
CA LYS A 21 1.58 1.16 4.52
C LYS A 21 1.90 1.57 3.07
N LEU A 22 1.85 2.86 2.75
CA LEU A 22 2.16 3.38 1.44
C LEU A 22 3.62 3.07 1.04
N VAL A 23 4.57 3.34 1.94
CA VAL A 23 5.99 3.05 1.71
C VAL A 23 6.24 1.56 1.61
N ALA A 24 5.67 0.75 2.51
CA ALA A 24 5.86 -0.70 2.51
C ALA A 24 5.37 -1.37 1.22
N GLY A 25 4.23 -0.93 0.66
CA GLY A 25 3.69 -1.47 -0.58
C GLY A 25 4.62 -1.23 -1.78
N ALA A 26 5.09 0.00 -1.93
CA ALA A 26 6.06 0.36 -2.99
C ALA A 26 7.40 -0.37 -2.82
N THR A 27 7.95 -0.35 -1.61
CA THR A 27 9.23 -1.00 -1.29
C THR A 27 9.17 -2.51 -1.53
N MET A 28 8.07 -3.18 -1.19
CA MET A 28 7.91 -4.61 -1.44
C MET A 28 8.00 -4.95 -2.93
N GLN A 29 7.38 -4.14 -3.79
CA GLN A 29 7.43 -4.33 -5.24
C GLN A 29 8.85 -4.09 -5.80
N GLU A 30 9.51 -3.04 -5.35
CA GLU A 30 10.90 -2.74 -5.74
C GLU A 30 11.86 -3.83 -5.30
N LEU A 31 11.75 -4.32 -4.07
CA LEU A 31 12.58 -5.40 -3.54
C LEU A 31 12.37 -6.71 -4.30
N ALA A 32 11.12 -7.05 -4.65
CA ALA A 32 10.83 -8.24 -5.43
C ALA A 32 11.47 -8.15 -6.83
N THR A 33 11.31 -7.00 -7.50
CA THR A 33 11.93 -6.75 -8.81
C THR A 33 13.45 -6.86 -8.73
N PHE A 34 14.06 -6.19 -7.77
CA PHE A 34 15.50 -6.22 -7.56
C PHE A 34 16.02 -7.64 -7.31
N ALA A 35 15.30 -8.42 -6.49
CA ALA A 35 15.68 -9.81 -6.21
C ALA A 35 15.61 -10.70 -7.45
N LEU A 36 14.63 -10.49 -8.33
CA LEU A 36 14.53 -11.23 -9.59
C LEU A 36 15.64 -10.82 -10.58
N ASP A 37 15.98 -9.54 -10.64
CA ASP A 37 17.09 -9.05 -11.46
C ASP A 37 18.42 -9.69 -11.03
N LEU A 38 18.64 -9.86 -9.73
CA LEU A 38 19.82 -10.57 -9.20
C LEU A 38 19.86 -12.05 -9.59
N GLN A 39 18.71 -12.69 -9.80
CA GLN A 39 18.61 -14.07 -10.27
C GLN A 39 18.88 -14.21 -11.78
N GLY A 40 18.95 -13.10 -12.52
CA GLY A 40 19.18 -13.09 -13.96
C GLY A 40 18.11 -13.89 -14.71
N GLN A 41 18.50 -14.79 -15.60
CA GLN A 41 17.57 -15.59 -16.39
C GLN A 41 16.67 -16.49 -15.52
N ALA A 42 17.14 -16.95 -14.37
CA ALA A 42 16.33 -17.76 -13.45
C ALA A 42 15.18 -16.95 -12.80
N GLY A 43 15.32 -15.63 -12.75
CA GLY A 43 14.27 -14.74 -12.20
C GLY A 43 12.99 -14.67 -13.05
N VAL A 44 13.06 -14.96 -14.35
CA VAL A 44 11.89 -14.95 -15.26
C VAL A 44 11.12 -16.26 -15.27
N VAL A 45 11.66 -17.29 -14.63
CA VAL A 45 11.04 -18.62 -14.55
C VAL A 45 10.46 -18.84 -13.16
N TRP A 46 9.27 -19.44 -13.10
CA TRP A 46 8.65 -19.84 -11.84
C TRP A 46 8.21 -21.30 -11.93
N ASP A 47 9.09 -22.19 -11.53
CA ASP A 47 8.88 -23.62 -11.49
C ASP A 47 9.62 -24.24 -10.29
N GLN A 48 9.71 -25.58 -10.28
CA GLN A 48 10.41 -26.32 -9.21
C GLN A 48 11.92 -26.07 -9.17
N SER A 49 12.51 -25.55 -10.25
CA SER A 49 13.94 -25.21 -10.33
C SER A 49 14.24 -23.75 -9.92
N SER A 50 13.19 -22.97 -9.65
CA SER A 50 13.36 -21.55 -9.30
C SER A 50 14.18 -21.39 -8.02
N PRO A 51 15.14 -20.46 -7.97
CA PRO A 51 15.92 -20.18 -6.78
C PRO A 51 15.02 -19.88 -5.58
N GLN A 52 15.38 -20.40 -4.40
CA GLN A 52 14.64 -20.18 -3.15
C GLN A 52 13.15 -20.53 -3.23
N ASP A 53 12.85 -21.62 -3.94
CA ASP A 53 11.50 -22.15 -4.12
C ASP A 53 10.51 -21.13 -4.74
N GLY A 54 11.00 -20.24 -5.59
CA GLY A 54 10.19 -19.23 -6.26
C GLY A 54 9.65 -18.12 -5.34
N ARG A 55 10.24 -17.94 -4.16
CA ARG A 55 9.79 -16.95 -3.16
C ARG A 55 9.69 -15.54 -3.75
N PHE A 56 10.65 -15.11 -4.54
CA PHE A 56 10.66 -13.76 -5.09
C PHE A 56 9.73 -13.60 -6.28
N GLN A 57 9.52 -14.65 -7.08
CA GLN A 57 8.48 -14.70 -8.11
C GLN A 57 7.09 -14.55 -7.47
N ALA A 58 6.82 -15.31 -6.41
CA ALA A 58 5.57 -15.20 -5.65
C ALA A 58 5.40 -13.80 -5.04
N LEU A 59 6.48 -13.23 -4.49
CA LEU A 59 6.47 -11.87 -3.92
C LEU A 59 6.14 -10.82 -4.98
N LEU A 60 6.73 -10.91 -6.18
CA LEU A 60 6.42 -9.99 -7.27
C LEU A 60 4.94 -10.08 -7.67
N MET A 61 4.41 -11.29 -7.84
CA MET A 61 3.00 -11.48 -8.20
C MET A 61 2.04 -10.97 -7.12
N ARG A 62 2.43 -11.05 -5.85
CA ARG A 62 1.64 -10.58 -4.71
C ARG A 62 1.72 -9.05 -4.52
N SER A 63 2.85 -8.44 -4.88
CA SER A 63 3.15 -7.05 -4.54
C SER A 63 2.15 -6.01 -5.06
N PRO A 64 1.54 -6.12 -6.28
CA PRO A 64 0.53 -5.15 -6.70
C PRO A 64 -0.71 -5.11 -5.80
N ALA A 65 -1.12 -6.27 -5.26
CA ALA A 65 -2.27 -6.33 -4.36
C ALA A 65 -2.02 -5.57 -3.06
N THR A 66 -0.79 -5.54 -2.54
CA THR A 66 -0.44 -4.78 -1.34
C THR A 66 -0.61 -3.26 -1.51
N ARG A 67 -0.63 -2.76 -2.75
CA ARG A 67 -0.84 -1.35 -3.09
C ARG A 67 -2.32 -0.99 -3.27
N ILE A 68 -3.20 -1.99 -3.25
CA ILE A 68 -4.65 -1.84 -3.46
C ILE A 68 -5.41 -2.19 -2.19
N GLU A 69 -5.10 -3.33 -1.58
CA GLU A 69 -5.78 -3.81 -0.38
C GLU A 69 -5.51 -2.93 0.84
N GLY A 70 -6.46 -2.88 1.77
CA GLY A 70 -6.33 -2.06 2.99
C GLY A 70 -6.22 -0.55 2.71
N GLY A 71 -6.71 -0.11 1.56
CA GLY A 71 -6.61 1.25 1.04
C GLY A 71 -5.59 1.36 -0.08
N SER A 72 -6.02 1.84 -1.25
CA SER A 72 -5.11 2.06 -2.38
C SER A 72 -4.09 3.17 -2.07
N ASP A 73 -3.01 3.19 -2.84
CA ASP A 73 -1.98 4.23 -2.72
C ASP A 73 -2.58 5.64 -2.79
N GLU A 74 -3.58 5.87 -3.66
CA GLU A 74 -4.28 7.15 -3.83
C GLU A 74 -5.07 7.52 -2.56
N ILE A 75 -5.84 6.57 -2.02
CA ILE A 75 -6.60 6.78 -0.78
C ILE A 75 -5.67 7.07 0.39
N LEU A 76 -4.54 6.36 0.48
CA LEU A 76 -3.55 6.61 1.54
C LEU A 76 -2.93 7.99 1.42
N ARG A 77 -2.63 8.46 0.19
CA ARG A 77 -2.14 9.85 -0.04
C ARG A 77 -3.17 10.89 0.37
N ASN A 78 -4.46 10.66 0.08
CA ASN A 78 -5.52 11.56 0.53
C ASN A 78 -5.60 11.60 2.07
N ILE A 79 -5.56 10.44 2.73
CA ILE A 79 -5.56 10.37 4.20
C ILE A 79 -4.35 11.12 4.78
N ILE A 80 -3.17 10.94 4.20
CA ILE A 80 -1.95 11.63 4.65
C ILE A 80 -2.10 13.14 4.42
N GLY A 81 -2.53 13.56 3.24
CA GLY A 81 -2.74 14.97 2.90
C GLY A 81 -3.73 15.64 3.86
N GLU A 82 -4.89 15.06 4.03
CA GLU A 82 -5.97 15.65 4.83
C GLU A 82 -5.72 15.57 6.34
N ARG A 83 -5.31 14.40 6.84
CA ARG A 83 -5.30 14.12 8.29
C ARG A 83 -3.93 14.26 8.94
N VAL A 84 -2.83 14.14 8.19
CA VAL A 84 -1.48 14.31 8.71
C VAL A 84 -0.95 15.70 8.40
N LEU A 85 -1.11 16.18 7.15
CA LEU A 85 -0.62 17.48 6.70
C LEU A 85 -1.64 18.60 6.87
N GLY A 86 -2.91 18.30 7.17
CA GLY A 86 -3.95 19.31 7.35
C GLY A 86 -4.36 20.05 6.07
N LEU A 87 -4.12 19.45 4.90
CA LEU A 87 -4.53 20.02 3.62
C LEU A 87 -6.06 20.04 3.49
N PRO A 88 -6.62 20.98 2.72
CA PRO A 88 -8.04 21.00 2.43
C PRO A 88 -8.50 19.67 1.81
N LYS A 89 -9.67 19.21 2.23
CA LYS A 89 -10.29 18.04 1.64
C LYS A 89 -10.66 18.34 0.19
N GLU A 90 -10.42 17.38 -0.71
CA GLU A 90 -10.89 17.47 -2.07
C GLU A 90 -12.41 17.65 -2.11
N PRO A 91 -12.96 18.58 -2.95
CA PRO A 91 -14.39 18.70 -3.15
C PRO A 91 -14.97 17.35 -3.57
N GLY A 92 -15.58 16.67 -2.64
CA GLY A 92 -16.11 15.34 -2.85
C GLY A 92 -17.58 15.37 -3.18
N ILE A 93 -18.07 14.33 -3.82
CA ILE A 93 -19.48 14.05 -4.01
C ILE A 93 -20.10 13.86 -2.62
N ASP A 94 -21.21 14.54 -2.34
CA ASP A 94 -21.99 14.29 -1.13
C ASP A 94 -22.52 12.85 -1.13
N SER A 95 -21.88 11.99 -0.33
CA SER A 95 -22.25 10.58 -0.22
C SER A 95 -23.63 10.34 0.38
N LYS A 96 -24.29 11.38 0.89
CA LYS A 96 -25.65 11.33 1.45
C LYS A 96 -26.72 11.65 0.41
N SER A 97 -26.34 12.29 -0.69
CA SER A 97 -27.28 12.60 -1.77
C SER A 97 -27.45 11.39 -2.70
N PRO A 98 -28.68 11.10 -3.17
CA PRO A 98 -28.90 10.07 -4.18
C PRO A 98 -28.09 10.34 -5.44
N PHE A 99 -27.58 9.29 -6.09
CA PHE A 99 -26.72 9.40 -7.29
C PHE A 99 -27.35 10.28 -8.39
N ARG A 100 -28.69 10.23 -8.56
CA ARG A 100 -29.43 11.04 -9.54
C ARG A 100 -29.35 12.55 -9.31
N ASP A 101 -29.08 12.97 -8.05
CA ASP A 101 -29.08 14.38 -7.62
C ASP A 101 -27.64 14.93 -7.55
N LEU A 102 -26.63 14.11 -7.88
CA LEU A 102 -25.23 14.53 -7.92
C LEU A 102 -24.98 15.40 -9.15
N ALA A 103 -24.24 16.49 -8.96
CA ALA A 103 -23.82 17.35 -10.06
C ALA A 103 -23.02 16.52 -11.09
N LYS A 104 -23.40 16.65 -12.36
CA LYS A 104 -22.69 16.04 -13.48
C LYS A 104 -21.49 16.86 -13.88
#